data_6b2720a906089f248d2084600bc9f16f
#
_entry.id   6b2720a906089f248d2084600bc9f16f
#
_cell.length_a   1.000
_cell.length_b   1.000
_cell.length_c   1.000
_cell.angle_alpha   90.00
_cell.angle_beta   90.00
_cell.angle_gamma   90.00
#
_symmetry.space_group_name_H-M   'P 1'
#
loop_
_entity.id
_entity.type
_entity.pdbx_description
1 polymer ?
#
loop_
_entity_poly.entity_id
_entity_poly.type
_entity_poly.pdbx_seq_one_letter_code
_entity_poly.pdbx_strand_id
1 'polypeptide(L)'
;VENLFVAAGLNSQGIIYGPGIGRELARWIVAGSPHFDSASVDVRRVSRHQSNRRYLHARTVESLGRLYAMHWPGYQSQSARDVRRTPLHARLAELGARFGEVNGGERALWYGGPTPEESYSYRRPASFDQVAAEHRAAREGVALFDLSPFTKVEIAGQD
;
A
#
# COMPACT_ATOMS: atom_id res chain seq x y z
N VAL A 1 -21.00 -8.97 10.93
CA VAL A 1 -21.75 -10.11 11.48
C VAL A 1 -21.10 -10.49 12.79
N GLU A 2 -21.86 -10.50 13.85
CA GLU A 2 -21.39 -10.86 15.18
C GLU A 2 -20.99 -12.34 15.21
N ASN A 3 -19.90 -12.67 15.90
CA ASN A 3 -19.36 -14.03 16.00
C ASN A 3 -18.96 -14.70 14.66
N LEU A 4 -18.72 -13.93 13.62
CA LEU A 4 -18.16 -14.44 12.37
C LEU A 4 -16.66 -14.14 12.29
N PHE A 5 -15.87 -15.19 12.20
CA PHE A 5 -14.41 -15.10 12.04
C PHE A 5 -13.99 -15.78 10.73
N VAL A 6 -13.08 -15.19 10.00
CA VAL A 6 -12.66 -15.66 8.68
C VAL A 6 -11.12 -15.66 8.60
N ALA A 7 -10.54 -16.77 8.17
CA ALA A 7 -9.16 -16.87 7.74
C ALA A 7 -9.15 -17.36 6.30
N ALA A 8 -8.76 -16.52 5.36
CA ALA A 8 -8.83 -16.79 3.93
C ALA A 8 -7.70 -16.07 3.17
N GLY A 9 -7.61 -16.31 1.86
CA GLY A 9 -6.65 -15.61 1.00
C GLY A 9 -5.23 -16.14 1.08
N LEU A 10 -5.05 -17.41 1.43
CA LEU A 10 -3.72 -18.04 1.61
C LEU A 10 -2.97 -18.30 0.29
N ASN A 11 -3.57 -18.05 -0.87
CA ASN A 11 -2.95 -18.01 -2.19
C ASN A 11 -1.90 -19.12 -2.43
N SER A 12 -2.33 -20.38 -2.48
CA SER A 12 -1.51 -21.58 -2.65
C SER A 12 -0.58 -21.95 -1.48
N GLN A 13 -0.54 -21.16 -0.42
CA GLN A 13 0.33 -21.41 0.75
C GLN A 13 -0.42 -21.94 1.97
N GLY A 14 -1.67 -22.35 1.80
CA GLY A 14 -2.54 -22.79 2.89
C GLY A 14 -2.01 -23.98 3.69
N ILE A 15 -1.32 -24.92 3.05
CA ILE A 15 -0.71 -26.07 3.73
C ILE A 15 0.36 -25.61 4.73
N ILE A 16 1.20 -24.67 4.34
CA ILE A 16 2.29 -24.17 5.18
C ILE A 16 1.76 -23.24 6.29
N TYR A 17 0.88 -22.29 5.94
CA TYR A 17 0.43 -21.27 6.88
C TYR A 17 -0.83 -21.64 7.66
N GLY A 18 -1.61 -22.60 7.19
CA GLY A 18 -2.90 -22.97 7.80
C GLY A 18 -2.84 -23.25 9.30
N PRO A 19 -1.92 -24.10 9.80
CA PRO A 19 -1.81 -24.38 11.23
C PRO A 19 -1.47 -23.14 12.06
N GLY A 20 -0.54 -22.31 11.57
CA GLY A 20 -0.15 -21.06 12.23
C GLY A 20 -1.30 -20.05 12.30
N ILE A 21 -1.95 -19.80 11.17
CA ILE A 21 -3.09 -18.89 11.08
C ILE A 21 -4.27 -19.38 11.93
N GLY A 22 -4.56 -20.68 11.91
CA GLY A 22 -5.61 -21.27 12.73
C GLY A 22 -5.35 -21.07 14.23
N ARG A 23 -4.11 -21.27 14.68
CA ARG A 23 -3.71 -21.01 16.07
C ARG A 23 -3.88 -19.52 16.44
N GLU A 24 -3.42 -18.63 15.59
CA GLU A 24 -3.50 -17.18 15.87
C GLU A 24 -4.96 -16.68 15.85
N LEU A 25 -5.77 -17.18 14.93
CA LEU A 25 -7.19 -16.86 14.89
C LEU A 25 -7.91 -17.37 16.16
N ALA A 26 -7.63 -18.58 16.60
CA ALA A 26 -8.20 -19.13 17.83
C ALA A 26 -7.83 -18.29 19.07
N ARG A 27 -6.56 -17.88 19.17
CA ARG A 27 -6.10 -16.96 20.22
C ARG A 27 -6.83 -15.63 20.18
N TRP A 28 -6.96 -15.05 19.02
CA TRP A 28 -7.68 -13.78 18.82
C TRP A 28 -9.14 -13.89 19.25
N ILE A 29 -9.83 -14.96 18.87
CA ILE A 29 -11.23 -15.21 19.29
C ILE A 29 -11.35 -15.24 20.82
N VAL A 30 -10.44 -15.93 21.49
CA VAL A 30 -10.46 -16.06 22.95
C VAL A 30 -10.06 -14.76 23.66
N ALA A 31 -9.03 -14.08 23.18
CA ALA A 31 -8.49 -12.88 23.82
C ALA A 31 -9.20 -11.56 23.38
N GLY A 32 -10.02 -11.60 22.33
CA GLY A 32 -10.68 -10.41 21.76
C GLY A 32 -9.77 -9.54 20.89
N SER A 33 -8.47 -9.85 20.83
CA SER A 33 -7.50 -9.12 20.01
C SER A 33 -6.34 -10.02 19.59
N PRO A 34 -5.66 -9.74 18.46
CA PRO A 34 -4.46 -10.48 18.09
C PRO A 34 -3.32 -10.15 19.06
N HIS A 35 -2.43 -11.13 19.30
CA HIS A 35 -1.27 -10.92 20.17
C HIS A 35 -0.03 -10.38 19.45
N PHE A 36 -0.13 -10.17 18.13
CA PHE A 36 0.92 -9.61 17.29
C PHE A 36 0.33 -8.55 16.35
N ASP A 37 1.18 -7.77 15.71
CA ASP A 37 0.75 -6.81 14.69
C ASP A 37 0.24 -7.54 13.44
N SER A 38 -1.08 -7.63 13.31
CA SER A 38 -1.78 -8.25 12.19
C SER A 38 -2.19 -7.25 11.10
N ALA A 39 -1.80 -5.98 11.19
CA ALA A 39 -2.29 -4.91 10.31
C ALA A 39 -2.12 -5.23 8.82
N SER A 40 -1.05 -5.92 8.44
CA SER A 40 -0.77 -6.29 7.04
C SER A 40 -1.72 -7.34 6.46
N VAL A 41 -2.41 -8.11 7.30
CA VAL A 41 -3.35 -9.18 6.91
C VAL A 41 -4.78 -8.97 7.39
N ASP A 42 -5.00 -7.98 8.27
CA ASP A 42 -6.33 -7.64 8.78
C ASP A 42 -7.20 -7.03 7.68
N VAL A 43 -8.43 -7.49 7.58
CA VAL A 43 -9.40 -6.96 6.60
C VAL A 43 -9.67 -5.46 6.79
N ARG A 44 -9.50 -4.93 8.00
CA ARG A 44 -9.66 -3.50 8.32
C ARG A 44 -8.64 -2.60 7.61
N ARG A 45 -7.54 -3.16 7.08
CA ARG A 45 -6.60 -2.41 6.24
C ARG A 45 -7.20 -1.95 4.90
N VAL A 46 -8.30 -2.59 4.48
CA VAL A 46 -8.95 -2.32 3.20
C VAL A 46 -9.91 -1.15 3.35
N SER A 47 -9.71 -0.12 2.54
CA SER A 47 -10.60 1.05 2.50
C SER A 47 -11.91 0.74 1.78
N ARG A 48 -13.00 1.49 2.11
CA ARG A 48 -14.33 1.28 1.52
C ARG A 48 -14.35 1.24 0.00
N HIS A 49 -13.58 2.09 -0.67
CA HIS A 49 -13.52 2.12 -2.14
C HIS A 49 -12.93 0.84 -2.73
N GLN A 50 -12.06 0.15 -1.99
CA GLN A 50 -11.45 -1.12 -2.41
C GLN A 50 -12.42 -2.30 -2.33
N SER A 51 -13.58 -2.17 -1.66
CA SER A 51 -14.62 -3.20 -1.65
C SER A 51 -15.52 -3.19 -2.88
N ASN A 52 -15.33 -2.27 -3.80
CA ASN A 52 -16.04 -2.21 -5.07
C ASN A 52 -15.73 -3.44 -5.93
N ARG A 53 -16.77 -4.08 -6.49
CA ARG A 53 -16.62 -5.32 -7.28
C ARG A 53 -15.70 -5.15 -8.48
N ARG A 54 -15.74 -4.00 -9.15
CA ARG A 54 -14.88 -3.71 -10.32
C ARG A 54 -13.41 -3.57 -9.88
N TYR A 55 -13.17 -2.88 -8.78
CA TYR A 55 -11.83 -2.76 -8.19
C TYR A 55 -11.30 -4.14 -7.79
N LEU A 56 -12.09 -4.90 -7.03
CA LEU A 56 -11.71 -6.24 -6.56
C LEU A 56 -11.39 -7.18 -7.72
N HIS A 57 -12.23 -7.21 -8.76
CA HIS A 57 -11.99 -8.04 -9.92
C HIS A 57 -10.65 -7.70 -10.60
N ALA A 58 -10.43 -6.43 -10.95
CA ALA A 58 -9.22 -6.00 -11.62
C ALA A 58 -7.96 -6.29 -10.78
N ARG A 59 -8.01 -5.98 -9.50
CA ARG A 59 -6.89 -6.17 -8.58
C ARG A 59 -6.62 -7.65 -8.28
N THR A 60 -7.67 -8.48 -8.18
CA THR A 60 -7.53 -9.93 -7.98
C THR A 60 -6.88 -10.59 -9.19
N VAL A 61 -7.32 -10.24 -10.40
CA VAL A 61 -6.72 -10.77 -11.65
C VAL A 61 -5.24 -10.44 -11.70
N GLU A 62 -4.85 -9.19 -11.44
CA GLU A 62 -3.46 -8.77 -11.41
C GLU A 62 -2.66 -9.53 -10.34
N SER A 63 -3.19 -9.59 -9.11
CA SER A 63 -2.51 -10.23 -7.98
C SER A 63 -2.29 -11.73 -8.21
N LEU A 64 -3.29 -12.43 -8.76
CA LEU A 64 -3.18 -13.86 -9.07
C LEU A 64 -2.20 -14.09 -10.23
N GLY A 65 -2.23 -13.26 -11.26
CA GLY A 65 -1.27 -13.32 -12.38
C GLY A 65 0.18 -13.11 -11.94
N ARG A 66 0.37 -12.43 -10.81
CA ARG A 66 1.70 -12.16 -10.24
C ARG A 66 2.19 -13.16 -9.20
N LEU A 67 1.38 -14.14 -8.82
CA LEU A 67 1.71 -15.06 -7.73
C LEU A 67 3.09 -15.74 -7.90
N TYR A 68 3.45 -16.05 -9.14
CA TYR A 68 4.74 -16.68 -9.51
C TYR A 68 5.62 -15.77 -10.39
N ALA A 69 5.25 -14.49 -10.54
CA ALA A 69 6.06 -13.54 -11.28
C ALA A 69 7.23 -13.00 -10.44
N MET A 70 8.12 -12.24 -11.07
CA MET A 70 9.18 -11.54 -10.38
C MET A 70 8.61 -10.55 -9.36
N HIS A 71 9.02 -10.68 -8.10
CA HIS A 71 8.60 -9.80 -7.00
C HIS A 71 9.58 -8.63 -6.87
N TRP A 72 9.42 -7.63 -7.71
CA TRP A 72 10.27 -6.44 -7.70
C TRP A 72 10.09 -5.63 -6.42
N PRO A 73 11.19 -5.15 -5.80
CA PRO A 73 11.11 -4.13 -4.76
C PRO A 73 10.37 -2.88 -5.27
N GLY A 74 9.48 -2.32 -4.45
CA GLY A 74 8.74 -1.11 -4.79
C GLY A 74 7.69 -1.28 -5.89
N TYR A 75 7.35 -2.52 -6.25
CA TYR A 75 6.32 -2.80 -7.26
C TYR A 75 5.03 -2.02 -7.00
N GLN A 76 4.49 -1.42 -8.05
CA GLN A 76 3.22 -0.70 -8.06
C GLN A 76 2.19 -1.45 -8.89
N SER A 77 1.02 -1.69 -8.31
CA SER A 77 -0.09 -2.29 -9.06
C SER A 77 -0.50 -1.41 -10.23
N GLN A 78 -0.79 -2.02 -11.36
CA GLN A 78 -1.15 -1.34 -12.60
C GLN A 78 -2.66 -1.23 -12.78
N SER A 79 -3.42 -2.19 -12.26
CA SER A 79 -4.88 -2.19 -12.33
C SER A 79 -5.50 -1.30 -11.27
N ALA A 80 -6.72 -0.85 -11.53
CA ALA A 80 -7.53 -0.07 -10.59
C ALA A 80 -6.77 1.11 -9.95
N ARG A 81 -5.96 1.80 -10.74
CA ARG A 81 -5.24 3.02 -10.38
C ARG A 81 -6.20 4.23 -10.37
N ASP A 82 -5.78 5.31 -9.77
CA ASP A 82 -6.49 6.60 -9.76
C ASP A 82 -7.86 6.60 -9.07
N VAL A 83 -8.16 5.59 -8.28
CA VAL A 83 -9.45 5.48 -7.59
C VAL A 83 -9.56 6.45 -6.41
N ARG A 84 -8.44 6.69 -5.71
CA ARG A 84 -8.36 7.65 -4.62
C ARG A 84 -7.14 8.55 -4.81
N ARG A 85 -7.39 9.82 -5.06
CA ARG A 85 -6.36 10.86 -5.28
C ARG A 85 -6.35 11.86 -4.14
N THR A 86 -5.20 12.48 -3.92
CA THR A 86 -5.10 13.63 -3.02
C THR A 86 -5.68 14.88 -3.67
N PRO A 87 -6.05 15.92 -2.90
CA PRO A 87 -6.48 17.21 -3.46
C PRO A 87 -5.42 17.85 -4.36
N LEU A 88 -4.16 17.56 -4.12
CA LEU A 88 -3.04 18.14 -4.88
C LEU A 88 -2.62 17.28 -6.09
N HIS A 89 -3.23 16.11 -6.32
CA HIS A 89 -2.80 15.16 -7.34
C HIS A 89 -2.59 15.78 -8.73
N ALA A 90 -3.55 16.55 -9.22
CA ALA A 90 -3.45 17.18 -10.55
C ALA A 90 -2.25 18.14 -10.61
N ARG A 91 -2.07 18.96 -9.58
CA ARG A 91 -0.95 19.90 -9.48
C ARG A 91 0.41 19.19 -9.42
N LEU A 92 0.49 18.08 -8.67
CA LEU A 92 1.70 17.30 -8.60
C LEU A 92 2.01 16.60 -9.94
N ALA A 93 0.96 16.15 -10.66
CA ALA A 93 1.12 15.61 -12.02
C ALA A 93 1.71 16.64 -12.99
N GLU A 94 1.22 17.88 -12.97
CA GLU A 94 1.77 18.99 -13.76
C GLU A 94 3.25 19.28 -13.46
N LEU A 95 3.67 19.04 -12.21
CA LEU A 95 5.06 19.15 -11.77
C LEU A 95 5.90 17.91 -12.12
N GLY A 96 5.33 16.95 -12.83
CA GLY A 96 6.04 15.74 -13.27
C GLY A 96 6.13 14.63 -12.24
N ALA A 97 5.24 14.61 -11.23
CA ALA A 97 5.20 13.54 -10.24
C ALA A 97 4.98 12.17 -10.89
N ARG A 98 5.75 11.19 -10.44
CA ARG A 98 5.53 9.76 -10.69
C ARG A 98 4.76 9.18 -9.51
N PHE A 99 3.58 8.62 -9.79
CA PHE A 99 2.67 8.17 -8.75
C PHE A 99 2.79 6.68 -8.49
N GLY A 100 2.58 6.33 -7.23
CA GLY A 100 2.35 4.97 -6.78
C GLY A 100 1.17 4.90 -5.84
N GLU A 101 0.67 3.69 -5.61
CA GLU A 101 -0.43 3.45 -4.68
C GLU A 101 0.11 3.01 -3.32
N VAL A 102 -0.37 3.64 -2.27
CA VAL A 102 -0.14 3.22 -0.89
C VAL A 102 -1.49 3.15 -0.17
N ASN A 103 -1.83 1.97 0.33
CA ASN A 103 -3.11 1.69 1.02
C ASN A 103 -4.34 2.16 0.23
N GLY A 104 -4.33 1.93 -1.09
CA GLY A 104 -5.42 2.27 -1.99
C GLY A 104 -5.51 3.74 -2.39
N GLY A 105 -4.54 4.57 -2.03
CA GLY A 105 -4.47 5.98 -2.41
C GLY A 105 -3.25 6.30 -3.25
N GLU A 106 -3.43 7.13 -4.27
CA GLU A 106 -2.33 7.63 -5.10
C GLU A 106 -1.48 8.61 -4.30
N ARG A 107 -0.16 8.48 -4.38
CA ARG A 107 0.79 9.46 -3.84
C ARG A 107 2.00 9.58 -4.74
N ALA A 108 2.58 10.78 -4.78
CA ALA A 108 3.83 11.01 -5.48
C ALA A 108 4.96 10.19 -4.84
N LEU A 109 5.73 9.50 -5.66
CA LEU A 109 6.90 8.73 -5.27
C LEU A 109 8.18 9.55 -5.47
N TRP A 110 8.32 10.18 -6.63
CA TRP A 110 9.39 11.13 -7.02
C TRP A 110 8.93 11.98 -8.19
N TYR A 111 9.76 12.94 -8.61
CA TYR A 111 9.46 13.86 -9.71
C TYR A 111 10.43 13.68 -10.88
N GLY A 112 9.86 13.68 -12.10
CA GLY A 112 10.62 13.50 -13.34
C GLY A 112 11.22 12.10 -13.50
N GLY A 113 12.08 11.94 -14.52
CA GLY A 113 12.78 10.69 -14.78
C GLY A 113 11.89 9.49 -15.11
N PRO A 114 12.35 8.26 -14.81
CA PRO A 114 11.66 7.04 -15.20
C PRO A 114 10.32 6.86 -14.48
N THR A 115 9.43 6.07 -15.09
CA THR A 115 8.22 5.58 -14.45
C THR A 115 8.55 4.56 -13.34
N PRO A 116 7.60 4.23 -12.44
CA PRO A 116 7.82 3.17 -11.46
C PRO A 116 8.25 1.85 -12.08
N GLU A 117 7.64 1.45 -13.21
CA GLU A 117 7.93 0.20 -13.92
C GLU A 117 9.36 0.18 -14.47
N GLU A 118 9.83 1.29 -15.04
CA GLU A 118 11.19 1.44 -15.55
C GLU A 118 12.23 1.49 -14.43
N SER A 119 11.79 1.73 -13.19
CA SER A 119 12.66 1.84 -12.03
C SER A 119 12.84 0.54 -11.25
N TYR A 120 12.10 -0.54 -11.58
CA TYR A 120 12.19 -1.80 -10.83
C TYR A 120 13.59 -2.43 -10.93
N SER A 121 14.19 -2.69 -9.79
CA SER A 121 15.53 -3.27 -9.71
C SER A 121 15.79 -3.89 -8.35
N TYR A 122 16.56 -4.99 -8.31
CA TYR A 122 17.18 -5.53 -7.10
C TYR A 122 18.50 -4.83 -6.75
N ARG A 123 18.94 -3.92 -7.62
CA ARG A 123 20.10 -3.05 -7.41
C ARG A 123 19.64 -1.61 -7.22
N ARG A 124 20.48 -0.66 -7.57
CA ARG A 124 20.13 0.76 -7.59
C ARG A 124 19.00 1.00 -8.61
N PRO A 125 17.85 1.52 -8.21
CA PRO A 125 16.74 1.76 -9.13
C PRO A 125 17.07 2.92 -10.08
N ALA A 126 16.46 2.93 -11.26
CA ALA A 126 16.70 4.00 -12.25
C ALA A 126 16.21 5.38 -11.77
N SER A 127 15.28 5.43 -10.81
CA SER A 127 14.81 6.66 -10.16
C SER A 127 15.76 7.22 -9.09
N PHE A 128 16.87 6.55 -8.82
CA PHE A 128 17.76 6.92 -7.72
C PHE A 128 18.25 8.37 -7.78
N ASP A 129 18.64 8.84 -8.96
CA ASP A 129 19.22 10.19 -9.10
C ASP A 129 18.17 11.29 -8.86
N GLN A 130 16.90 11.05 -9.24
CA GLN A 130 15.78 11.92 -8.93
C GLN A 130 15.54 12.01 -7.42
N VAL A 131 15.44 10.85 -6.78
CA VAL A 131 15.24 10.78 -5.31
C VAL A 131 16.43 11.43 -4.59
N ALA A 132 17.65 11.20 -5.02
CA ALA A 132 18.84 11.82 -4.44
C ALA A 132 18.86 13.35 -4.60
N ALA A 133 18.38 13.86 -5.73
CA ALA A 133 18.26 15.30 -5.96
C ALA A 133 17.20 15.92 -5.01
N GLU A 134 16.05 15.28 -4.85
CA GLU A 134 15.01 15.70 -3.91
C GLU A 134 15.51 15.69 -2.46
N HIS A 135 16.24 14.67 -2.06
CA HIS A 135 16.88 14.62 -0.74
C HIS A 135 17.86 15.77 -0.50
N ARG A 136 18.69 16.10 -1.50
CA ARG A 136 19.60 17.27 -1.39
C ARG A 136 18.82 18.56 -1.28
N ALA A 137 17.81 18.77 -2.13
CA ALA A 137 16.97 19.97 -2.08
C ALA A 137 16.29 20.15 -0.71
N ALA A 138 15.81 19.04 -0.11
CA ALA A 138 15.20 19.10 1.22
C ALA A 138 16.19 19.42 2.34
N ARG A 139 17.47 19.07 2.19
CA ARG A 139 18.50 19.31 3.21
C ARG A 139 19.22 20.64 3.06
N GLU A 140 19.38 21.12 1.85
CA GLU A 140 20.16 22.30 1.50
C GLU A 140 19.31 23.52 1.14
N GLY A 141 18.01 23.32 0.92
CA GLY A 141 17.07 24.33 0.51
C GLY A 141 15.73 24.24 1.24
N VAL A 142 14.65 24.41 0.48
CA VAL A 142 13.25 24.35 0.97
C VAL A 142 12.52 23.21 0.26
N ALA A 143 11.78 22.41 1.03
CA ALA A 143 10.93 21.36 0.50
C ALA A 143 9.49 21.49 1.01
N LEU A 144 8.54 21.14 0.13
CA LEU A 144 7.12 21.03 0.45
C LEU A 144 6.69 19.57 0.31
N PHE A 145 6.12 19.02 1.36
CA PHE A 145 5.65 17.63 1.39
C PHE A 145 4.12 17.57 1.42
N ASP A 146 3.53 16.86 0.44
CA ASP A 146 2.09 16.55 0.48
C ASP A 146 1.83 15.41 1.49
N LEU A 147 1.37 15.78 2.66
CA LEU A 147 0.96 14.85 3.72
C LEU A 147 -0.54 14.51 3.68
N SER A 148 -1.27 14.93 2.63
CA SER A 148 -2.70 14.63 2.49
C SER A 148 -3.04 13.14 2.52
N PRO A 149 -2.19 12.22 2.01
CA PRO A 149 -2.49 10.78 2.07
C PRO A 149 -2.42 10.17 3.47
N PHE A 150 -1.74 10.81 4.40
CA PHE A 150 -1.57 10.28 5.75
C PHE A 150 -2.85 10.44 6.59
N THR A 151 -3.04 9.54 7.54
CA THR A 151 -4.11 9.63 8.54
C THR A 151 -3.88 10.85 9.43
N LYS A 152 -4.95 11.60 9.69
CA LYS A 152 -4.98 12.67 10.68
C LYS A 152 -5.63 12.12 11.94
N VAL A 153 -4.96 12.25 13.05
CA VAL A 153 -5.46 11.83 14.35
C VAL A 153 -5.56 13.06 15.23
N GLU A 154 -6.75 13.30 15.75
CA GLU A 154 -7.01 14.32 16.77
C GLU A 154 -7.13 13.61 18.12
N ILE A 155 -6.39 14.08 19.11
CA ILE A 155 -6.46 13.59 20.48
C ILE A 155 -7.04 14.72 21.31
N ALA A 156 -8.19 14.47 21.90
CA ALA A 156 -8.85 15.42 22.78
C ALA A 156 -9.09 14.76 24.15
N GLY A 157 -8.89 15.51 25.24
CA GLY A 157 -9.06 15.03 26.60
C GLY A 157 -8.91 16.15 27.62
N GLN A 158 -9.16 15.84 28.86
CA GLN A 158 -8.75 16.69 29.98
C GLN A 158 -7.35 16.20 30.38
N ASP A 159 -6.30 16.89 29.87
CA ASP A 159 -4.86 16.66 30.10
C ASP A 159 -4.35 15.22 29.87
#